data_1f41633144624d35f037b2562b87a17e
#
_entry.id   1f41633144624d35f037b2562b87a17e
#
_cell.length_a   1.000
_cell.length_b   1.000
_cell.length_c   1.000
_cell.angle_alpha   90.00
_cell.angle_beta   90.00
_cell.angle_gamma   90.00
#
_symmetry.space_group_name_H-M   'P 1'
#
loop_
_entity.id
_entity.type
_entity.pdbx_description
1 polymer ?
#
loop_
_entity_poly.entity_id
_entity_poly.type
_entity_poly.pdbx_seq_one_letter_code
_entity_poly.pdbx_strand_id
1 'polypeptide(L)'
;YYLAQKAQEAGYHPEIILSGRRLNDDMGKYVAGEVVKLMMKRSLPVLGSNVLMLGITFKENCPDIRNTRAIDVYEELKSYNANIDVYDPWANPLEVKEEFGFELVETISDKRYHSVVLCVAHNELLQMNLRDKLIDNGVLYDVKGVLALNDVDARL
;
A
#
# COMPACT_ATOMS: atom_id res chain seq x y z
N TYR A 1 -21.78 -1.50 -4.16
CA TYR A 1 -22.44 -0.33 -4.75
C TYR A 1 -23.92 -0.59 -4.99
N TYR A 2 -24.25 -1.60 -5.78
CA TYR A 2 -25.61 -1.89 -6.22
C TYR A 2 -26.62 -2.11 -5.08
N LEU A 3 -26.25 -2.88 -4.05
CA LEU A 3 -27.15 -3.19 -2.93
C LEU A 3 -27.43 -1.96 -2.06
N ALA A 4 -26.42 -1.15 -1.78
CA ALA A 4 -26.56 0.08 -1.00
C ALA A 4 -27.40 1.12 -1.76
N GLN A 5 -27.19 1.25 -3.06
CA GLN A 5 -27.97 2.14 -3.92
C GLN A 5 -29.45 1.70 -3.99
N LYS A 6 -29.71 0.41 -4.21
CA LYS A 6 -31.07 -0.14 -4.21
C LYS A 6 -31.78 0.03 -2.87
N ALA A 7 -31.07 -0.13 -1.76
CA ALA A 7 -31.64 0.10 -0.43
C ALA A 7 -32.02 1.57 -0.24
N GLN A 8 -31.19 2.51 -0.70
CA GLN A 8 -31.50 3.95 -0.65
C GLN A 8 -32.70 4.31 -1.55
N GLU A 9 -32.78 3.77 -2.75
CA GLU A 9 -33.93 3.95 -3.66
C GLU A 9 -35.23 3.42 -3.05
N ALA A 10 -35.16 2.36 -2.21
CA ALA A 10 -36.26 1.82 -1.47
C ALA A 10 -36.57 2.57 -0.14
N GLY A 11 -35.92 3.70 0.12
CA GLY A 11 -36.13 4.51 1.32
C GLY A 11 -35.45 3.97 2.58
N TYR A 12 -34.59 2.94 2.45
CA TYR A 12 -33.82 2.38 3.56
C TYR A 12 -32.41 2.97 3.59
N HIS A 13 -32.00 3.54 4.73
CA HIS A 13 -30.64 4.02 4.94
C HIS A 13 -29.73 2.87 5.44
N PRO A 14 -28.88 2.29 4.55
CA PRO A 14 -28.02 1.18 4.92
C PRO A 14 -26.76 1.67 5.66
N GLU A 15 -26.92 2.22 6.85
CA GLU A 15 -25.84 2.86 7.61
C GLU A 15 -24.65 1.92 7.89
N ILE A 16 -24.92 0.65 8.19
CA ILE A 16 -23.88 -0.34 8.43
C ILE A 16 -23.01 -0.56 7.18
N ILE A 17 -23.65 -0.70 6.02
CA ILE A 17 -22.95 -0.89 4.75
C ILE A 17 -22.14 0.36 4.38
N LEU A 18 -22.72 1.55 4.56
CA LEU A 18 -22.07 2.82 4.27
C LEU A 18 -20.94 3.12 5.25
N SER A 19 -21.08 2.76 6.52
CA SER A 19 -20.04 2.93 7.55
C SER A 19 -18.88 1.98 7.31
N GLY A 20 -19.14 0.70 7.04
CA GLY A 20 -18.11 -0.27 6.68
C GLY A 20 -17.33 0.14 5.44
N ARG A 21 -18.01 0.77 4.49
CA ARG A 21 -17.40 1.29 3.28
C ARG A 21 -16.48 2.48 3.56
N ARG A 22 -16.96 3.48 4.33
CA ARG A 22 -16.12 4.61 4.73
C ARG A 22 -14.86 4.16 5.45
N LEU A 23 -15.00 3.18 6.37
CA LEU A 23 -13.86 2.59 7.04
C LEU A 23 -12.86 1.98 6.05
N ASN A 24 -13.35 1.22 5.07
CA ASN A 24 -12.50 0.62 4.04
C ASN A 24 -11.85 1.68 3.14
N ASP A 25 -12.56 2.75 2.81
CA ASP A 25 -12.03 3.86 1.99
C ASP A 25 -10.94 4.65 2.75
N ASP A 26 -11.01 4.73 4.07
CA ASP A 26 -10.03 5.43 4.90
C ASP A 26 -8.81 4.56 5.30
N MET A 27 -8.83 3.25 5.01
CA MET A 27 -7.74 2.34 5.41
C MET A 27 -6.39 2.68 4.77
N GLY A 28 -6.38 3.15 3.53
CA GLY A 28 -5.15 3.58 2.86
C GLY A 28 -4.46 4.74 3.59
N LYS A 29 -5.23 5.72 4.03
CA LYS A 29 -4.75 6.86 4.83
C LYS A 29 -4.25 6.40 6.20
N TYR A 30 -4.95 5.48 6.83
CA TYR A 30 -4.53 4.91 8.11
C TYR A 30 -3.18 4.22 7.99
N VAL A 31 -3.00 3.33 7.01
CA VAL A 31 -1.75 2.62 6.75
C VAL A 31 -0.60 3.61 6.53
N ALA A 32 -0.77 4.56 5.62
CA ALA A 32 0.26 5.57 5.34
C ALA A 32 0.61 6.39 6.59
N GLY A 33 -0.40 6.79 7.37
CA GLY A 33 -0.21 7.49 8.64
C GLY A 33 0.58 6.68 9.66
N GLU A 34 0.34 5.38 9.77
CA GLU A 34 1.11 4.50 10.67
C GLU A 34 2.56 4.33 10.22
N VAL A 35 2.81 4.19 8.91
CA VAL A 35 4.17 4.17 8.34
C VAL A 35 4.92 5.45 8.71
N VAL A 36 4.31 6.61 8.47
CA VAL A 36 4.88 7.93 8.78
C VAL A 36 5.18 8.07 10.27
N LYS A 37 4.26 7.68 11.15
CA LYS A 37 4.49 7.70 12.61
C LYS A 37 5.68 6.84 13.03
N LEU A 38 5.82 5.64 12.45
CA LEU A 38 6.96 4.76 12.73
C LEU A 38 8.28 5.37 12.27
N MET A 39 8.30 5.98 11.07
CA MET A 39 9.46 6.70 10.56
C MET A 39 9.85 7.84 11.50
N MET A 40 8.90 8.64 11.94
CA MET A 40 9.14 9.76 12.87
C MET A 40 9.67 9.26 14.22
N LYS A 41 9.12 8.17 14.78
CA LYS A 41 9.60 7.57 16.04
C LYS A 41 11.06 7.09 15.93
N ARG A 42 11.53 6.79 14.73
CA ARG A 42 12.90 6.39 14.44
C ARG A 42 13.79 7.54 13.97
N SER A 43 13.31 8.77 14.03
CA SER A 43 14.01 9.96 13.54
C SER A 43 14.37 9.89 12.06
N LEU A 44 13.60 9.16 11.27
CA LEU A 44 13.73 9.10 9.82
C LEU A 44 13.01 10.28 9.17
N PRO A 45 13.60 10.89 8.12
CA PRO A 45 12.91 11.93 7.37
C PRO A 45 11.67 11.35 6.68
N VAL A 46 10.59 12.09 6.64
CA VAL A 46 9.40 11.76 5.84
C VAL A 46 9.45 12.49 4.51
N LEU A 47 9.65 13.80 4.57
CA LEU A 47 9.84 14.65 3.40
C LEU A 47 11.06 14.20 2.60
N GLY A 48 10.87 13.87 1.32
CA GLY A 48 11.93 13.40 0.44
C GLY A 48 12.47 12.00 0.77
N SER A 49 11.83 11.28 1.69
CA SER A 49 12.21 9.89 1.99
C SER A 49 11.99 8.98 0.78
N ASN A 50 12.79 7.92 0.68
CA ASN A 50 12.58 6.87 -0.30
C ASN A 50 11.73 5.77 0.32
N VAL A 51 10.58 5.49 -0.29
CA VAL A 51 9.64 4.44 0.11
C VAL A 51 9.55 3.41 -1.01
N LEU A 52 9.65 2.14 -0.68
CA LEU A 52 9.35 1.04 -1.58
C LEU A 52 7.97 0.49 -1.24
N MET A 53 7.05 0.61 -2.18
CA MET A 53 5.73 0.02 -2.08
C MET A 53 5.67 -1.26 -2.92
N LEU A 54 5.27 -2.36 -2.31
CA LEU A 54 5.22 -3.69 -2.91
C LEU A 54 3.78 -4.13 -3.12
N GLY A 55 3.41 -4.27 -4.38
CA GLY A 55 2.08 -4.64 -4.82
C GLY A 55 1.13 -3.45 -5.01
N ILE A 56 0.48 -3.41 -6.17
CA ILE A 56 -0.54 -2.42 -6.55
C ILE A 56 -1.81 -3.07 -7.08
N THR A 57 -1.83 -4.38 -7.28
CA THR A 57 -3.00 -5.10 -7.78
C THR A 57 -4.08 -5.24 -6.71
N PHE A 58 -5.29 -5.60 -7.14
CA PHE A 58 -6.45 -5.77 -6.27
C PHE A 58 -6.26 -6.88 -5.23
N LYS A 59 -5.59 -7.97 -5.62
CA LYS A 59 -5.33 -9.13 -4.75
C LYS A 59 -4.08 -9.88 -5.18
N GLU A 60 -3.65 -10.79 -4.31
CA GLU A 60 -2.46 -11.61 -4.50
C GLU A 60 -2.54 -12.48 -5.77
N ASN A 61 -1.41 -12.57 -6.49
CA ASN A 61 -1.24 -13.43 -7.68
C ASN A 61 -2.30 -13.21 -8.76
N CYS A 62 -2.66 -11.96 -8.97
CA CYS A 62 -3.65 -11.53 -9.95
C CYS A 62 -3.22 -10.20 -10.58
N PRO A 63 -3.30 -10.03 -11.91
CA PRO A 63 -2.86 -8.80 -12.59
C PRO A 63 -3.87 -7.65 -12.52
N ASP A 64 -5.06 -7.87 -11.97
CA ASP A 64 -6.14 -6.89 -11.96
C ASP A 64 -5.86 -5.72 -11.01
N ILE A 65 -5.77 -4.51 -11.55
CA ILE A 65 -5.55 -3.27 -10.79
C ILE A 65 -6.84 -2.51 -10.47
N ARG A 66 -7.99 -2.98 -10.98
CA ARG A 66 -9.28 -2.32 -10.75
C ARG A 66 -9.70 -2.44 -9.29
N ASN A 67 -10.19 -1.34 -8.72
CA ASN A 67 -10.64 -1.27 -7.33
C ASN A 67 -9.57 -1.61 -6.27
N THR A 68 -8.29 -1.58 -6.63
CA THR A 68 -7.22 -1.76 -5.64
C THR A 68 -7.25 -0.64 -4.61
N ARG A 69 -6.99 -1.00 -3.34
CA ARG A 69 -6.85 -0.04 -2.24
C ARG A 69 -5.39 0.34 -1.97
N ALA A 70 -4.47 -0.34 -2.63
CA ALA A 70 -3.06 0.01 -2.55
C ALA A 70 -2.77 1.41 -3.12
N ILE A 71 -3.59 1.86 -4.09
CA ILE A 71 -3.48 3.22 -4.63
C ILE A 71 -3.71 4.30 -3.56
N ASP A 72 -4.62 4.08 -2.63
CA ASP A 72 -4.91 5.03 -1.56
C ASP A 72 -3.70 5.21 -0.62
N VAL A 73 -2.94 4.13 -0.38
CA VAL A 73 -1.68 4.18 0.37
C VAL A 73 -0.62 4.99 -0.38
N TYR A 74 -0.49 4.76 -1.70
CA TYR A 74 0.42 5.49 -2.57
C TYR A 74 0.13 6.99 -2.55
N GLU A 75 -1.10 7.38 -2.78
CA GLU A 75 -1.51 8.78 -2.84
C GLU A 75 -1.30 9.49 -1.51
N GLU A 76 -1.62 8.84 -0.41
CA GLU A 76 -1.41 9.41 0.92
C GLU A 76 0.09 9.58 1.24
N LEU A 77 0.93 8.56 0.98
CA LEU A 77 2.39 8.68 1.14
C LEU A 77 2.98 9.78 0.25
N LYS A 78 2.47 9.91 -0.97
CA LYS A 78 2.87 10.98 -1.89
C LYS A 78 2.50 12.36 -1.35
N SER A 79 1.37 12.49 -0.66
CA SER A 79 0.94 13.76 -0.03
C SER A 79 1.92 14.27 1.03
N TYR A 80 2.69 13.38 1.65
CA TYR A 80 3.81 13.70 2.55
C TYR A 80 5.10 14.06 1.80
N ASN A 81 5.07 14.16 0.47
CA ASN A 81 6.23 14.39 -0.39
C ASN A 81 7.33 13.33 -0.24
N ALA A 82 6.98 12.09 -0.02
CA ALA A 82 7.87 10.95 -0.14
C ALA A 82 8.14 10.60 -1.62
N ASN A 83 9.33 10.08 -1.92
CA ASN A 83 9.66 9.49 -3.20
C ASN A 83 9.29 8.01 -3.16
N ILE A 84 8.32 7.61 -3.97
CA ILE A 84 7.77 6.27 -3.90
C ILE A 84 8.14 5.49 -5.16
N ASP A 85 8.86 4.39 -4.98
CA ASP A 85 9.04 3.36 -5.99
C ASP A 85 7.99 2.29 -5.76
N VAL A 86 7.20 1.97 -6.79
CA VAL A 86 6.18 0.91 -6.75
C VAL A 86 6.67 -0.26 -7.60
N TYR A 87 6.77 -1.43 -7.00
CA TYR A 87 7.08 -2.68 -7.68
C TYR A 87 5.94 -3.68 -7.53
N ASP A 88 5.51 -4.24 -8.65
CA ASP A 88 4.50 -5.30 -8.69
C ASP A 88 4.83 -6.27 -9.82
N PRO A 89 5.05 -7.57 -9.53
CA PRO A 89 5.42 -8.56 -10.55
C PRO A 89 4.24 -9.00 -11.43
N TRP A 90 3.00 -8.66 -11.06
CA TRP A 90 1.78 -9.08 -11.75
C TRP A 90 1.09 -7.97 -12.53
N ALA A 91 1.21 -6.73 -12.07
CA ALA A 91 0.54 -5.59 -12.70
C ALA A 91 1.13 -5.27 -14.08
N ASN A 92 0.25 -4.92 -15.03
CA ASN A 92 0.69 -4.41 -16.33
C ASN A 92 1.17 -2.95 -16.17
N PRO A 93 2.45 -2.64 -16.47
CA PRO A 93 2.98 -1.28 -16.30
C PRO A 93 2.26 -0.22 -17.13
N LEU A 94 1.77 -0.57 -18.32
CA LEU A 94 1.04 0.37 -19.19
C LEU A 94 -0.32 0.72 -18.59
N GLU A 95 -1.05 -0.28 -18.09
CA GLU A 95 -2.33 -0.06 -17.42
C GLU A 95 -2.18 0.79 -16.15
N VAL A 96 -1.14 0.53 -15.34
CA VAL A 96 -0.84 1.34 -14.15
C VAL A 96 -0.56 2.79 -14.52
N LYS A 97 0.23 3.02 -15.56
CA LYS A 97 0.54 4.37 -16.04
C LYS A 97 -0.70 5.09 -16.56
N GLU A 98 -1.55 4.41 -17.32
CA GLU A 98 -2.79 4.98 -17.85
C GLU A 98 -3.81 5.28 -16.76
N GLU A 99 -4.01 4.36 -15.81
CA GLU A 99 -5.04 4.49 -14.78
C GLU A 99 -4.61 5.40 -13.62
N PHE A 100 -3.35 5.28 -13.15
CA PHE A 100 -2.88 5.96 -11.94
C PHE A 100 -1.86 7.08 -12.21
N GLY A 101 -1.30 7.19 -13.42
CA GLY A 101 -0.43 8.29 -13.82
C GLY A 101 1.02 8.17 -13.31
N PHE A 102 1.46 7.02 -12.81
CA PHE A 102 2.86 6.77 -12.44
C PHE A 102 3.41 5.49 -13.08
N GLU A 103 4.73 5.34 -13.07
CA GLU A 103 5.41 4.19 -13.65
C GLU A 103 5.82 3.20 -12.54
N LEU A 104 5.65 1.91 -12.82
CA LEU A 104 6.23 0.87 -11.99
C LEU A 104 7.74 0.79 -12.23
N VAL A 105 8.50 0.50 -11.18
CA VAL A 105 9.90 0.11 -11.36
C VAL A 105 9.96 -1.33 -11.90
N GLU A 106 10.76 -1.55 -12.93
CA GLU A 106 10.93 -2.88 -13.54
C GLU A 106 11.63 -3.87 -12.62
N THR A 107 12.55 -3.36 -11.83
CA THR A 107 13.31 -4.13 -10.85
C THR A 107 13.49 -3.33 -9.58
N ILE A 108 13.51 -4.01 -8.42
CA ILE A 108 13.87 -3.37 -7.18
C ILE A 108 15.38 -3.13 -7.21
N SER A 109 15.77 -1.86 -7.25
CA SER A 109 17.16 -1.44 -7.31
C SER A 109 17.94 -1.83 -6.05
N ASP A 110 19.27 -1.69 -6.10
CA ASP A 110 20.15 -1.83 -4.91
C ASP A 110 20.05 -0.63 -3.96
N LYS A 111 19.24 0.35 -4.30
CA LYS A 111 18.89 1.50 -3.45
C LYS A 111 18.26 1.01 -2.16
N ARG A 112 18.67 1.60 -1.05
CA ARG A 112 18.08 1.35 0.26
C ARG A 112 16.96 2.34 0.53
N TYR A 113 15.90 1.86 1.16
CA TYR A 113 14.68 2.60 1.42
C TYR A 113 14.53 2.94 2.90
N HIS A 114 13.94 4.08 3.20
CA HIS A 114 13.57 4.48 4.56
C HIS A 114 12.39 3.66 5.08
N SER A 115 11.49 3.28 4.17
CA SER A 115 10.43 2.33 4.50
C SER A 115 10.10 1.41 3.32
N VAL A 116 9.64 0.21 3.66
CA VAL A 116 9.07 -0.78 2.74
C VAL A 116 7.66 -1.09 3.23
N VAL A 117 6.68 -0.98 2.32
CA VAL A 117 5.26 -1.23 2.62
C VAL A 117 4.77 -2.37 1.74
N LEU A 118 4.47 -3.52 2.34
CA LEU A 118 3.89 -4.67 1.64
C LEU A 118 2.38 -4.51 1.56
N CYS A 119 1.88 -4.04 0.42
CA CYS A 119 0.46 -3.79 0.19
C CYS A 119 -0.28 -4.98 -0.37
N VAL A 120 0.37 -5.77 -1.24
CA VAL A 120 -0.18 -7.00 -1.82
C VAL A 120 0.85 -8.12 -1.70
N ALA A 121 0.44 -9.26 -1.17
CA ALA A 121 1.35 -10.35 -0.81
C ALA A 121 1.52 -11.37 -1.96
N HIS A 122 2.03 -10.92 -3.11
CA HIS A 122 2.38 -11.84 -4.20
C HIS A 122 3.45 -12.84 -3.77
N ASN A 123 3.36 -14.05 -4.26
CA ASN A 123 4.29 -15.13 -3.88
C ASN A 123 5.75 -14.76 -4.08
N GLU A 124 6.07 -14.07 -5.16
CA GLU A 124 7.42 -13.62 -5.50
C GLU A 124 7.96 -12.64 -4.44
N LEU A 125 7.09 -11.76 -3.92
CA LEU A 125 7.47 -10.79 -2.89
C LEU A 125 7.74 -11.46 -1.54
N LEU A 126 7.00 -12.52 -1.21
CA LEU A 126 7.18 -13.27 0.03
C LEU A 126 8.47 -14.11 0.06
N GLN A 127 9.07 -14.37 -1.09
CA GLN A 127 10.37 -15.04 -1.20
C GLN A 127 11.56 -14.11 -1.04
N MET A 128 11.33 -12.80 -1.01
CA MET A 128 12.38 -11.79 -0.89
C MET A 128 12.69 -11.51 0.58
N ASN A 129 13.96 -11.25 0.89
CA ASN A 129 14.32 -10.65 2.16
C ASN A 129 14.05 -9.14 2.11
N LEU A 130 12.88 -8.72 2.58
CA LEU A 130 12.45 -7.32 2.52
C LEU A 130 13.27 -6.41 3.43
N ARG A 131 13.85 -6.95 4.52
CA ARG A 131 14.76 -6.19 5.40
C ARG A 131 16.04 -5.74 4.69
N ASP A 132 16.54 -6.51 3.73
CA ASP A 132 17.73 -6.14 2.96
C ASP A 132 17.51 -4.93 2.05
N LYS A 133 16.24 -4.55 1.82
CA LYS A 133 15.89 -3.36 1.05
C LYS A 133 15.87 -2.07 1.88
N LEU A 134 15.95 -2.17 3.19
CA LEU A 134 15.90 -1.04 4.10
C LEU A 134 17.30 -0.49 4.42
N ILE A 135 17.35 0.82 4.69
CA ILE A 135 18.46 1.43 5.40
C ILE A 135 18.51 0.90 6.84
N ASP A 136 19.64 1.14 7.52
CA ASP A 136 19.71 0.91 8.96
C ASP A 136 18.56 1.68 9.64
N ASN A 137 17.88 1.04 10.57
CA ASN A 137 16.72 1.62 11.26
C ASN A 137 15.47 1.91 10.37
N GLY A 138 15.45 1.42 9.13
CA GLY A 138 14.28 1.55 8.23
C GLY A 138 13.04 0.81 8.74
N VAL A 139 11.87 1.17 8.22
CA VAL A 139 10.56 0.64 8.64
C VAL A 139 10.04 -0.37 7.63
N LEU A 140 9.68 -1.57 8.09
CA LEU A 140 8.92 -2.57 7.33
C LEU A 140 7.50 -2.66 7.86
N TYR A 141 6.53 -2.30 7.02
CA TYR A 141 5.10 -2.37 7.34
C TYR A 141 4.39 -3.42 6.48
N ASP A 142 3.68 -4.34 7.11
CA ASP A 142 2.94 -5.41 6.43
C ASP A 142 1.43 -5.15 6.49
N VAL A 143 0.85 -4.68 5.39
CA VAL A 143 -0.59 -4.40 5.28
C VAL A 143 -1.42 -5.69 5.30
N LYS A 144 -0.83 -6.81 4.88
CA LYS A 144 -1.56 -8.08 4.74
C LYS A 144 -1.45 -8.98 5.97
N GLY A 145 -0.53 -8.68 6.89
CA GLY A 145 -0.31 -9.46 8.10
C GLY A 145 0.20 -10.87 7.85
N VAL A 146 0.94 -11.09 6.76
CA VAL A 146 1.42 -12.42 6.33
C VAL A 146 2.87 -12.71 6.70
N LEU A 147 3.66 -11.67 6.96
CA LEU A 147 5.05 -11.82 7.38
C LEU A 147 5.14 -12.22 8.86
N ALA A 148 6.23 -12.86 9.26
CA ALA A 148 6.45 -13.19 10.65
C ALA A 148 6.55 -11.92 11.51
N LEU A 149 6.01 -11.96 12.73
CA LEU A 149 5.96 -10.80 13.64
C LEU A 149 7.35 -10.23 13.95
N ASN A 150 8.37 -11.09 14.00
CA ASN A 150 9.74 -10.66 14.28
C ASN A 150 10.41 -9.99 13.08
N ASP A 151 9.84 -10.11 11.89
CA ASP A 151 10.42 -9.56 10.66
C ASP A 151 9.84 -8.20 10.31
N VAL A 152 8.74 -7.79 10.93
CA VAL A 152 8.05 -6.53 10.65
C VAL A 152 8.11 -5.56 11.83
N ASP A 153 8.00 -4.28 11.53
CA ASP A 153 7.94 -3.23 12.57
C ASP A 153 6.51 -2.94 12.99
N ALA A 154 5.56 -3.14 12.07
CA ALA A 154 4.13 -3.16 12.33
C ALA A 154 3.39 -3.84 11.17
N ARG A 155 2.14 -4.16 11.43
CA ARG A 155 1.19 -4.70 10.48
C ARG A 155 -0.22 -4.21 10.77
N LEU A 156 -1.08 -4.31 9.79
CA LEU A 156 -2.50 -4.04 9.94
C LEU A 156 -3.21 -5.19 10.63
#